data_d492672bba8483eba7cc0bf8d61ce474
#
_entry.id   d492672bba8483eba7cc0bf8d61ce474
#
_cell.length_a   1.000
_cell.length_b   1.000
_cell.length_c   1.000
_cell.angle_alpha   90.00
_cell.angle_beta   90.00
_cell.angle_gamma   90.00
#
_symmetry.space_group_name_H-M   'P 1'
#
loop_
_entity.id
_entity.type
_entity.pdbx_description
1 polymer ?
#
loop_
_entity_poly.entity_id
_entity_poly.type
_entity_poly.pdbx_seq_one_letter_code
_entity_poly.pdbx_strand_id
1 'polypeptide(L)'
;IVVRWTVEAAELGVQNVLDFGTLSTCESARDTMTIANTSAFPVELVDAVITGADAALFTIVNPAAVTNASLAAGQTVDVIVDFTPQGGTDGLKSAILTTRARLNTKLTSFTTRLEGIRQTAFPSTPGVVAFGNVDVLSSSVLTTSVVNTSTLPVRVRSVRMQQTPSVFSPAAAALPRVLAPGERLDIIVTFTPTDARFFADSILVEVDQPCSDVRPIPVYGTGRLNVEFSLVLPEVVIDPTNDNVILPVRGRIATGTAETAQTSLDVLITYESPLFVAQQLVPGTIVRHEVIGGRTQLEVNIPATTISKTDGVVFEIHGQGTLGSIDSTDLTFERAVASAEGTTPKVRTSNGWLKTELCEAGGDRLITRAGSLAIVASPTPASDDLILTVSLYEKGLHDVQMIDATGTVVDRWSWMNDGPTTSTFTIPVQNLGSGTYRVILRTPTRQRSVPAVVIH
;
A
#
# COMPACT_ATOMS: atom_id res chain seq x y z
N ILE A 1 50.02 -17.02 -90.28
CA ILE A 1 49.47 -15.88 -89.58
C ILE A 1 48.77 -16.44 -88.34
N VAL A 2 49.30 -16.17 -87.14
CA VAL A 2 48.62 -16.53 -85.87
C VAL A 2 47.78 -15.31 -85.48
N VAL A 3 46.50 -15.42 -85.68
CA VAL A 3 45.56 -14.38 -85.21
C VAL A 3 45.30 -14.66 -83.70
N ARG A 4 45.85 -13.85 -82.84
CA ARG A 4 45.50 -13.87 -81.40
C ARG A 4 44.29 -13.02 -81.20
N TRP A 5 43.22 -13.61 -80.75
CA TRP A 5 42.05 -12.91 -80.31
C TRP A 5 42.17 -12.61 -78.77
N THR A 6 42.22 -11.37 -78.41
CA THR A 6 42.06 -10.96 -77.01
C THR A 6 40.58 -10.69 -76.78
N VAL A 7 39.98 -11.46 -75.93
CA VAL A 7 38.60 -11.16 -75.49
C VAL A 7 38.70 -10.12 -74.38
N GLU A 8 38.41 -8.89 -74.73
CA GLU A 8 38.36 -7.81 -73.76
C GLU A 8 37.13 -7.98 -72.85
N ALA A 9 37.30 -7.72 -71.57
CA ALA A 9 36.24 -7.72 -70.55
C ALA A 9 35.92 -6.26 -70.22
N ALA A 10 34.71 -6.01 -69.71
CA ALA A 10 34.41 -4.73 -69.14
C ALA A 10 35.29 -4.47 -67.92
N GLU A 11 35.85 -3.28 -67.82
CA GLU A 11 36.62 -2.78 -66.70
C GLU A 11 35.91 -1.55 -66.15
N LEU A 12 35.45 -1.62 -64.84
CA LEU A 12 34.85 -0.53 -64.16
C LEU A 12 35.68 -0.15 -62.95
N GLY A 13 35.92 1.15 -62.80
CA GLY A 13 36.37 1.71 -61.52
C GLY A 13 35.17 1.87 -60.57
N VAL A 14 35.16 1.09 -59.48
CA VAL A 14 34.12 1.18 -58.45
C VAL A 14 34.79 1.35 -57.10
N GLN A 15 34.09 1.98 -56.15
CA GLN A 15 34.53 2.04 -54.76
C GLN A 15 34.42 0.64 -54.14
N ASN A 16 35.40 0.28 -53.29
CA ASN A 16 35.37 -1.00 -52.58
C ASN A 16 34.34 -1.03 -51.42
N VAL A 17 34.11 0.13 -50.79
CA VAL A 17 33.22 0.29 -49.63
C VAL A 17 32.48 1.61 -49.76
N LEU A 18 31.20 1.57 -49.43
CA LEU A 18 30.35 2.74 -49.19
C LEU A 18 29.92 2.70 -47.72
N ASP A 19 30.38 3.66 -46.90
CA ASP A 19 30.19 3.69 -45.45
C ASP A 19 29.22 4.80 -45.08
N PHE A 20 28.09 4.41 -44.51
CA PHE A 20 27.01 5.31 -44.08
C PHE A 20 27.18 5.82 -42.65
N GLY A 21 28.25 5.38 -41.95
CA GLY A 21 28.50 5.76 -40.58
C GLY A 21 27.49 5.16 -39.57
N THR A 22 27.33 5.83 -38.42
CA THR A 22 26.43 5.39 -37.37
C THR A 22 25.12 6.17 -37.45
N LEU A 23 24.01 5.47 -37.55
CA LEU A 23 22.67 6.03 -37.61
C LEU A 23 21.78 5.45 -36.52
N SER A 24 20.86 6.27 -36.03
CA SER A 24 19.77 5.80 -35.18
C SER A 24 18.69 5.07 -35.99
N THR A 25 17.82 4.36 -35.28
CA THR A 25 16.79 3.50 -35.89
C THR A 25 15.70 4.25 -36.66
N CYS A 26 15.60 5.56 -36.50
CA CYS A 26 14.62 6.42 -37.18
C CYS A 26 15.28 7.33 -38.24
N GLU A 27 16.58 7.27 -38.39
CA GLU A 27 17.31 8.07 -39.35
C GLU A 27 17.58 7.26 -40.65
N SER A 28 17.91 7.98 -41.69
CA SER A 28 18.42 7.41 -42.95
C SER A 28 19.55 8.27 -43.44
N ALA A 29 20.53 7.62 -44.08
CA ALA A 29 21.59 8.32 -44.77
C ALA A 29 21.60 7.94 -46.25
N ARG A 30 22.02 8.88 -47.07
CA ARG A 30 22.20 8.72 -48.52
C ARG A 30 23.64 8.93 -48.85
N ASP A 31 24.19 8.05 -49.63
CA ASP A 31 25.55 8.18 -50.19
C ASP A 31 25.58 7.76 -51.64
N THR A 32 26.64 8.17 -52.34
CA THR A 32 26.77 8.01 -53.78
C THR A 32 28.06 7.30 -54.13
N MET A 33 27.93 6.20 -54.87
CA MET A 33 29.05 5.49 -55.50
C MET A 33 29.16 5.90 -56.97
N THR A 34 30.31 6.39 -57.36
CA THR A 34 30.59 6.69 -58.79
C THR A 34 31.19 5.48 -59.47
N ILE A 35 30.58 5.02 -60.55
CA ILE A 35 31.09 3.99 -61.43
C ILE A 35 31.75 4.67 -62.64
N ALA A 36 33.01 4.34 -62.92
CA ALA A 36 33.74 4.88 -64.05
C ALA A 36 34.02 3.73 -65.08
N ASN A 37 33.70 3.92 -66.33
CA ASN A 37 34.11 2.99 -67.36
C ASN A 37 35.60 3.23 -67.71
N THR A 38 36.45 2.37 -67.19
CA THR A 38 37.90 2.44 -67.41
C THR A 38 38.33 1.61 -68.62
N SER A 39 37.41 0.92 -69.31
CA SER A 39 37.72 0.18 -70.57
C SER A 39 37.80 1.13 -71.75
N ALA A 40 38.47 0.69 -72.79
CA ALA A 40 38.67 1.45 -74.05
C ALA A 40 37.38 1.56 -74.90
N PHE A 41 36.33 0.84 -74.56
CA PHE A 41 35.11 0.73 -75.35
C PHE A 41 33.87 1.04 -74.48
N PRO A 42 32.73 1.42 -75.10
CA PRO A 42 31.49 1.54 -74.40
C PRO A 42 31.06 0.23 -73.71
N VAL A 43 30.63 0.27 -72.52
CA VAL A 43 30.05 -0.85 -71.76
C VAL A 43 28.56 -0.64 -71.52
N GLU A 44 27.81 -1.72 -71.45
CA GLU A 44 26.42 -1.74 -71.05
C GLU A 44 26.37 -2.14 -69.59
N LEU A 45 25.84 -1.27 -68.70
CA LEU A 45 25.49 -1.62 -67.37
C LEU A 45 24.16 -2.38 -67.35
N VAL A 46 24.24 -3.69 -67.04
CA VAL A 46 23.08 -4.59 -67.17
C VAL A 46 22.08 -4.37 -65.96
N ASP A 47 22.62 -4.40 -64.79
CA ASP A 47 21.89 -4.17 -63.55
C ASP A 47 22.83 -3.89 -62.37
N ALA A 48 22.21 -3.49 -61.24
CA ALA A 48 22.86 -3.42 -59.95
C ALA A 48 21.92 -4.04 -58.88
N VAL A 49 22.44 -4.99 -58.13
CA VAL A 49 21.64 -5.76 -57.15
C VAL A 49 22.32 -5.74 -55.78
N ILE A 50 21.56 -5.49 -54.73
CA ILE A 50 22.02 -5.57 -53.35
C ILE A 50 21.69 -6.97 -52.81
N THR A 51 22.66 -7.64 -52.20
CA THR A 51 22.54 -8.98 -51.61
C THR A 51 23.23 -9.04 -50.26
N GLY A 52 22.87 -10.03 -49.44
CA GLY A 52 23.43 -10.21 -48.08
C GLY A 52 22.37 -10.23 -47.01
N ALA A 53 22.77 -10.52 -45.79
CA ALA A 53 21.85 -10.66 -44.66
C ALA A 53 21.09 -9.36 -44.33
N ASP A 54 21.75 -8.20 -44.48
CA ASP A 54 21.18 -6.90 -44.22
C ASP A 54 20.75 -6.13 -45.48
N ALA A 55 20.63 -6.82 -46.64
CA ALA A 55 20.32 -6.20 -47.93
C ALA A 55 19.05 -5.35 -47.93
N ALA A 56 18.04 -5.76 -47.12
CA ALA A 56 16.76 -5.05 -46.99
C ALA A 56 16.89 -3.65 -46.36
N LEU A 57 18.01 -3.34 -45.71
CA LEU A 57 18.28 -2.03 -45.11
C LEU A 57 18.88 -1.02 -46.07
N PHE A 58 19.31 -1.48 -47.29
CA PHE A 58 19.91 -0.65 -48.30
C PHE A 58 19.02 -0.62 -49.55
N THR A 59 18.88 0.53 -50.17
CA THR A 59 18.03 0.70 -51.36
C THR A 59 18.75 1.54 -52.43
N ILE A 60 18.80 1.04 -53.68
CA ILE A 60 19.27 1.84 -54.81
C ILE A 60 18.15 2.83 -55.15
N VAL A 61 18.45 4.12 -55.05
CA VAL A 61 17.45 5.20 -55.27
C VAL A 61 17.20 5.45 -56.77
N ASN A 62 18.23 5.28 -57.58
CA ASN A 62 18.21 5.56 -59.02
C ASN A 62 18.55 4.30 -59.89
N PRO A 63 17.79 3.20 -59.75
CA PRO A 63 18.12 1.94 -60.43
C PRO A 63 18.17 2.08 -61.96
N ALA A 64 17.44 3.00 -62.57
CA ALA A 64 17.45 3.27 -64.02
C ALA A 64 18.83 3.74 -64.53
N ALA A 65 19.66 4.36 -63.68
CA ALA A 65 20.99 4.82 -64.06
C ALA A 65 21.98 3.66 -64.33
N VAL A 66 21.66 2.46 -63.80
CA VAL A 66 22.53 1.27 -63.88
C VAL A 66 21.82 0.03 -64.44
N THR A 67 20.63 0.21 -65.04
CA THR A 67 19.88 -0.88 -65.66
C THR A 67 19.78 -0.65 -67.16
N ASN A 68 20.40 -1.53 -67.95
CA ASN A 68 20.49 -1.44 -69.43
C ASN A 68 20.97 -0.05 -69.88
N ALA A 69 21.90 0.54 -69.15
CA ALA A 69 22.46 1.85 -69.42
C ALA A 69 23.80 1.74 -70.14
N SER A 70 23.99 2.50 -71.24
CA SER A 70 25.27 2.52 -71.97
C SER A 70 26.20 3.59 -71.40
N LEU A 71 27.43 3.20 -71.05
CA LEU A 71 28.47 4.06 -70.52
C LEU A 71 29.66 4.10 -71.47
N ALA A 72 29.90 5.22 -72.12
CA ALA A 72 31.02 5.36 -73.08
C ALA A 72 32.39 5.26 -72.34
N ALA A 73 33.45 4.99 -73.10
CA ALA A 73 34.80 4.94 -72.55
C ALA A 73 35.13 6.27 -71.80
N GLY A 74 35.60 6.17 -70.57
CA GLY A 74 35.92 7.30 -69.68
C GLY A 74 34.76 8.02 -69.07
N GLN A 75 33.52 7.65 -69.38
CA GLN A 75 32.32 8.24 -68.69
C GLN A 75 32.11 7.65 -67.33
N THR A 76 31.42 8.41 -66.50
CA THR A 76 31.00 8.03 -65.14
C THR A 76 29.48 8.08 -64.97
N VAL A 77 28.98 7.28 -64.05
CA VAL A 77 27.58 7.32 -63.59
C VAL A 77 27.55 7.14 -62.08
N ASP A 78 26.63 7.87 -61.44
CA ASP A 78 26.44 7.82 -60.00
C ASP A 78 25.32 6.84 -59.64
N VAL A 79 25.60 5.93 -58.70
CA VAL A 79 24.64 5.04 -58.03
C VAL A 79 24.38 5.59 -56.67
N ILE A 80 23.15 6.02 -56.44
CA ILE A 80 22.71 6.57 -55.17
C ILE A 80 22.10 5.45 -54.33
N VAL A 81 22.60 5.29 -53.13
CA VAL A 81 22.13 4.28 -52.18
C VAL A 81 21.67 4.92 -50.88
N ASP A 82 20.49 4.53 -50.43
CA ASP A 82 19.98 4.88 -49.08
C ASP A 82 20.24 3.72 -48.14
N PHE A 83 20.68 4.05 -46.94
CA PHE A 83 20.73 3.16 -45.77
C PHE A 83 19.70 3.59 -44.78
N THR A 84 18.76 2.67 -44.44
CA THR A 84 17.66 2.90 -43.49
C THR A 84 17.62 1.79 -42.46
N PRO A 85 18.27 1.95 -41.27
CA PRO A 85 18.49 0.90 -40.30
C PRO A 85 17.25 0.66 -39.42
N GLN A 86 16.10 0.38 -40.03
CA GLN A 86 14.84 0.09 -39.31
C GLN A 86 14.78 -1.41 -38.98
N GLY A 87 14.43 -1.71 -37.71
CA GLY A 87 14.31 -3.09 -37.23
C GLY A 87 15.65 -3.79 -36.95
N GLY A 88 15.61 -5.00 -36.40
CA GLY A 88 16.78 -5.80 -36.09
C GLY A 88 17.56 -5.38 -34.85
N THR A 89 18.74 -5.93 -34.65
CA THR A 89 19.66 -5.69 -33.53
C THR A 89 20.63 -4.55 -33.81
N ASP A 90 21.17 -3.90 -32.78
CA ASP A 90 22.22 -2.91 -32.91
C ASP A 90 23.55 -3.56 -33.43
N GLY A 91 24.38 -2.75 -34.03
CA GLY A 91 25.68 -3.16 -34.54
C GLY A 91 25.85 -2.92 -36.06
N LEU A 92 26.98 -3.39 -36.58
CA LEU A 92 27.33 -3.27 -37.98
C LEU A 92 26.31 -4.00 -38.86
N LYS A 93 25.84 -3.32 -39.89
CA LYS A 93 25.01 -3.82 -40.98
C LYS A 93 25.81 -3.83 -42.26
N SER A 94 25.76 -4.94 -43.01
CA SER A 94 26.56 -5.09 -44.19
C SER A 94 25.81 -5.79 -45.32
N ALA A 95 25.97 -5.27 -46.52
CA ALA A 95 25.46 -5.87 -47.76
C ALA A 95 26.48 -5.73 -48.89
N ILE A 96 26.24 -6.42 -49.95
CA ILE A 96 27.07 -6.37 -51.18
C ILE A 96 26.22 -5.80 -52.30
N LEU A 97 26.64 -4.67 -52.84
CA LEU A 97 26.14 -4.14 -54.10
C LEU A 97 26.96 -4.76 -55.24
N THR A 98 26.31 -5.55 -56.11
CA THR A 98 26.90 -6.15 -57.29
C THR A 98 26.39 -5.42 -58.52
N THR A 99 27.29 -4.74 -59.23
CA THR A 99 27.01 -4.13 -60.53
C THR A 99 27.50 -5.06 -61.63
N ARG A 100 26.65 -5.39 -62.60
CA ARG A 100 26.97 -6.21 -63.74
C ARG A 100 27.11 -5.37 -64.99
N ALA A 101 28.23 -5.52 -65.68
CA ALA A 101 28.47 -4.79 -66.90
C ALA A 101 28.83 -5.78 -68.03
N ARG A 102 28.40 -5.46 -69.23
CA ARG A 102 28.64 -6.26 -70.43
C ARG A 102 29.48 -5.46 -71.43
N LEU A 103 30.54 -6.09 -71.90
CA LEU A 103 31.29 -5.65 -73.07
C LEU A 103 31.17 -6.75 -74.15
N ASN A 104 30.53 -6.42 -75.27
CA ASN A 104 30.13 -7.39 -76.30
C ASN A 104 29.26 -8.52 -75.66
N THR A 105 29.75 -9.77 -75.72
CA THR A 105 29.02 -10.93 -75.14
C THR A 105 29.52 -11.34 -73.77
N LYS A 106 30.57 -10.67 -73.23
CA LYS A 106 31.13 -11.01 -71.92
C LYS A 106 30.55 -10.18 -70.80
N LEU A 107 29.94 -10.86 -69.85
CA LEU A 107 29.42 -10.27 -68.61
C LEU A 107 30.50 -10.31 -67.53
N THR A 108 30.68 -9.19 -66.81
CA THR A 108 31.60 -9.04 -65.68
C THR A 108 30.85 -8.43 -64.52
N SER A 109 31.13 -8.90 -63.27
CA SER A 109 30.53 -8.39 -62.06
C SER A 109 31.57 -7.65 -61.24
N PHE A 110 31.15 -6.53 -60.68
CA PHE A 110 31.90 -5.66 -59.78
C PHE A 110 31.16 -5.54 -58.46
N THR A 111 31.88 -5.59 -57.36
CA THR A 111 31.26 -5.57 -56.04
C THR A 111 31.73 -4.40 -55.21
N THR A 112 30.78 -3.75 -54.52
CA THR A 112 31.03 -2.75 -53.50
C THR A 112 30.40 -3.21 -52.21
N ARG A 113 31.12 -3.15 -51.10
CA ARG A 113 30.58 -3.44 -49.78
C ARG A 113 29.86 -2.21 -49.28
N LEU A 114 28.60 -2.38 -48.84
CA LEU A 114 27.80 -1.37 -48.18
C LEU A 114 27.89 -1.62 -46.67
N GLU A 115 28.21 -0.59 -45.90
CA GLU A 115 28.35 -0.69 -44.45
C GLU A 115 27.68 0.48 -43.77
N GLY A 116 27.06 0.21 -42.62
CA GLY A 116 26.53 1.23 -41.70
C GLY A 116 26.30 0.63 -40.32
N ILE A 117 26.40 1.43 -39.29
CA ILE A 117 26.17 1.00 -37.93
C ILE A 117 24.77 1.44 -37.51
N ARG A 118 23.92 0.46 -37.17
CA ARG A 118 22.63 0.71 -36.51
C ARG A 118 22.83 0.85 -35.01
N GLN A 119 22.27 1.89 -34.40
CA GLN A 119 22.32 2.08 -32.97
C GLN A 119 20.99 2.62 -32.42
N THR A 120 20.49 1.99 -31.36
CA THR A 120 19.38 2.53 -30.57
C THR A 120 19.93 3.62 -29.67
N ALA A 121 19.49 4.86 -29.90
CA ALA A 121 19.94 6.01 -29.12
C ALA A 121 18.88 6.38 -28.11
N PHE A 122 18.95 5.79 -26.91
CA PHE A 122 18.13 6.16 -25.77
C PHE A 122 18.98 6.09 -24.49
N PRO A 123 18.79 7.03 -23.53
CA PRO A 123 19.52 6.96 -22.27
C PRO A 123 19.16 5.70 -21.48
N SER A 124 20.15 5.06 -20.90
CA SER A 124 19.91 4.01 -19.90
C SER A 124 19.20 4.58 -18.70
N THR A 125 18.09 3.94 -18.28
CA THR A 125 17.31 4.34 -17.11
C THR A 125 17.61 3.42 -15.94
N PRO A 126 17.57 3.90 -14.68
CA PRO A 126 17.62 3.05 -13.51
C PRO A 126 16.39 2.14 -13.44
N GLY A 127 16.50 1.02 -12.72
CA GLY A 127 15.40 0.05 -12.62
C GLY A 127 14.19 0.59 -11.88
N VAL A 128 14.40 1.30 -10.76
CA VAL A 128 13.32 1.79 -9.89
C VAL A 128 13.84 2.86 -8.93
N VAL A 129 12.95 3.76 -8.50
CA VAL A 129 13.20 4.74 -7.42
C VAL A 129 12.29 4.37 -6.24
N ALA A 130 12.88 3.95 -5.12
CA ALA A 130 12.17 3.48 -3.93
C ALA A 130 12.43 4.39 -2.74
N PHE A 131 11.39 5.06 -2.24
CA PHE A 131 11.48 5.99 -1.12
C PHE A 131 11.38 5.32 0.26
N GLY A 132 10.90 4.05 0.33
CA GLY A 132 10.58 3.42 1.61
C GLY A 132 9.42 4.13 2.32
N ASN A 133 9.53 4.25 3.66
CA ASN A 133 8.52 4.90 4.50
C ASN A 133 8.85 6.38 4.69
N VAL A 134 7.86 7.25 4.42
CA VAL A 134 7.96 8.70 4.61
C VAL A 134 6.75 9.18 5.40
N ASP A 135 6.97 10.06 6.37
CA ASP A 135 5.89 10.56 7.21
C ASP A 135 4.90 11.40 6.36
N VAL A 136 3.60 11.19 6.60
CA VAL A 136 2.52 11.94 5.92
C VAL A 136 2.75 13.44 6.07
N LEU A 137 2.57 14.20 4.98
CA LEU A 137 2.83 15.65 4.85
C LEU A 137 4.30 16.05 5.03
N SER A 138 5.21 15.11 5.19
CA SER A 138 6.67 15.35 5.13
C SER A 138 7.19 15.00 3.74
N SER A 139 8.33 15.57 3.36
CA SER A 139 8.93 15.31 2.06
C SER A 139 10.24 14.54 2.20
N SER A 140 10.46 13.58 1.32
CA SER A 140 11.73 12.89 1.12
C SER A 140 12.23 13.14 -0.30
N VAL A 141 13.54 13.26 -0.47
CA VAL A 141 14.16 13.56 -1.76
C VAL A 141 15.18 12.49 -2.08
N LEU A 142 15.08 11.93 -3.29
CA LEU A 142 16.07 11.02 -3.86
C LEU A 142 16.54 11.57 -5.21
N THR A 143 17.80 11.29 -5.54
CA THR A 143 18.34 11.61 -6.85
C THR A 143 18.53 10.31 -7.63
N THR A 144 18.01 10.27 -8.84
CA THR A 144 18.26 9.24 -9.83
C THR A 144 18.89 9.86 -11.06
N SER A 145 19.34 9.05 -12.01
CA SER A 145 19.95 9.60 -13.21
C SER A 145 19.71 8.72 -14.43
N VAL A 146 19.65 9.36 -15.59
CA VAL A 146 19.71 8.70 -16.89
C VAL A 146 21.05 8.99 -17.55
N VAL A 147 21.64 8.02 -18.20
CA VAL A 147 22.97 8.11 -18.81
C VAL A 147 22.86 7.78 -20.30
N ASN A 148 23.39 8.63 -21.15
CA ASN A 148 23.49 8.32 -22.58
C ASN A 148 24.61 7.29 -22.80
N THR A 149 24.24 6.03 -22.93
CA THR A 149 25.18 4.92 -23.20
C THR A 149 25.42 4.67 -24.68
N SER A 150 24.77 5.46 -25.56
CA SER A 150 24.97 5.36 -27.01
C SER A 150 26.18 6.19 -27.48
N THR A 151 26.62 5.98 -28.73
CA THR A 151 27.64 6.83 -29.34
C THR A 151 27.09 8.07 -30.04
N LEU A 152 25.74 8.18 -30.09
CA LEU A 152 25.02 9.33 -30.66
C LEU A 152 24.57 10.27 -29.54
N PRO A 153 24.53 11.60 -29.80
CA PRO A 153 23.94 12.55 -28.86
C PRO A 153 22.43 12.29 -28.77
N VAL A 154 21.87 12.43 -27.55
CA VAL A 154 20.46 12.22 -27.24
C VAL A 154 19.88 13.47 -26.60
N ARG A 155 18.76 14.00 -27.11
CA ARG A 155 18.08 15.13 -26.51
C ARG A 155 16.92 14.67 -25.64
N VAL A 156 17.05 14.88 -24.31
CA VAL A 156 15.95 14.71 -23.36
C VAL A 156 15.10 15.97 -23.44
N ARG A 157 13.85 15.80 -23.85
CA ARG A 157 12.88 16.87 -24.00
C ARG A 157 12.23 17.25 -22.68
N SER A 158 11.73 16.24 -21.94
CA SER A 158 11.02 16.45 -20.70
C SER A 158 11.16 15.27 -19.74
N VAL A 159 10.95 15.58 -18.45
CA VAL A 159 10.81 14.60 -17.38
C VAL A 159 9.54 14.97 -16.62
N ARG A 160 8.59 14.05 -16.54
CA ARG A 160 7.29 14.29 -15.90
C ARG A 160 6.74 13.03 -15.24
N MET A 161 5.75 13.18 -14.39
CA MET A 161 5.00 12.03 -13.87
C MET A 161 4.00 11.50 -14.89
N GLN A 162 3.71 10.20 -14.80
CA GLN A 162 2.69 9.55 -15.64
C GLN A 162 1.29 9.94 -15.16
N GLN A 163 1.07 9.99 -13.84
CA GLN A 163 -0.20 10.40 -13.24
C GLN A 163 -0.19 11.88 -12.86
N THR A 164 -1.35 12.54 -12.94
CA THR A 164 -1.53 13.94 -12.53
C THR A 164 -2.93 14.09 -11.91
N PRO A 165 -3.07 14.47 -10.63
CA PRO A 165 -1.99 14.83 -9.70
C PRO A 165 -1.20 13.60 -9.19
N SER A 166 0.06 13.81 -8.82
CA SER A 166 0.94 12.81 -8.21
C SER A 166 1.55 13.33 -6.90
N VAL A 167 1.79 12.43 -5.98
CA VAL A 167 2.55 12.70 -4.73
C VAL A 167 4.06 12.70 -4.96
N PHE A 168 4.48 12.34 -6.16
CA PHE A 168 5.86 12.40 -6.61
C PHE A 168 6.04 13.59 -7.54
N SER A 169 7.17 14.29 -7.40
CA SER A 169 7.52 15.44 -8.24
C SER A 169 8.97 15.31 -8.72
N PRO A 170 9.19 15.02 -10.02
CA PRO A 170 10.53 14.98 -10.59
C PRO A 170 10.96 16.39 -11.00
N ALA A 171 12.24 16.69 -10.80
CA ALA A 171 12.89 17.88 -11.30
C ALA A 171 14.24 17.51 -11.93
N ALA A 172 14.53 18.09 -13.08
CA ALA A 172 15.84 17.95 -13.75
C ALA A 172 16.33 19.34 -14.17
N ALA A 173 17.66 19.50 -14.23
CA ALA A 173 18.24 20.75 -14.65
C ALA A 173 17.95 21.05 -16.12
N ALA A 174 17.60 22.31 -16.43
CA ALA A 174 17.47 22.93 -17.76
C ALA A 174 17.10 21.95 -18.91
N LEU A 175 15.82 21.61 -19.00
CA LEU A 175 15.28 20.85 -20.13
C LEU A 175 14.68 21.81 -21.16
N PRO A 176 14.71 21.49 -22.49
CA PRO A 176 15.35 20.31 -23.09
C PRO A 176 16.88 20.35 -23.05
N ARG A 177 17.54 19.19 -22.90
CA ARG A 177 19.01 19.08 -22.81
C ARG A 177 19.53 17.97 -23.75
N VAL A 178 20.61 18.27 -24.47
CA VAL A 178 21.34 17.28 -25.26
C VAL A 178 22.38 16.62 -24.36
N LEU A 179 22.38 15.32 -24.29
CA LEU A 179 23.38 14.50 -23.61
C LEU A 179 24.37 13.94 -24.65
N ALA A 180 25.63 14.32 -24.51
CA ALA A 180 26.70 13.71 -25.29
C ALA A 180 26.88 12.22 -24.88
N PRO A 181 27.58 11.41 -25.69
CA PRO A 181 27.95 10.05 -25.32
C PRO A 181 28.62 9.99 -23.94
N GLY A 182 28.11 9.14 -23.04
CA GLY A 182 28.58 9.00 -21.66
C GLY A 182 28.07 10.06 -20.70
N GLU A 183 27.37 11.10 -21.16
CA GLU A 183 26.86 12.17 -20.30
C GLU A 183 25.65 11.71 -19.50
N ARG A 184 25.49 12.27 -18.28
CA ARG A 184 24.45 11.96 -17.31
C ARG A 184 23.54 13.17 -17.09
N LEU A 185 22.23 12.90 -16.94
CA LEU A 185 21.23 13.82 -16.45
C LEU A 185 20.72 13.33 -15.10
N ASP A 186 20.93 14.12 -14.06
CA ASP A 186 20.38 13.85 -12.75
C ASP A 186 18.93 14.33 -12.67
N ILE A 187 18.09 13.48 -12.08
CA ILE A 187 16.67 13.71 -11.83
C ILE A 187 16.46 13.68 -10.33
N ILE A 188 16.11 14.81 -9.76
CA ILE A 188 15.75 14.93 -8.36
C ILE A 188 14.26 14.58 -8.25
N VAL A 189 13.92 13.61 -7.41
CA VAL A 189 12.54 13.20 -7.19
C VAL A 189 12.17 13.49 -5.76
N THR A 190 11.07 14.22 -5.57
CA THR A 190 10.50 14.50 -4.25
C THR A 190 9.24 13.65 -4.06
N PHE A 191 9.13 12.99 -2.93
CA PHE A 191 7.94 12.25 -2.50
C PHE A 191 7.33 12.93 -1.28
N THR A 192 6.03 13.30 -1.37
CA THR A 192 5.27 13.92 -0.28
C THR A 192 3.94 13.21 -0.14
N PRO A 193 3.88 12.12 0.68
CA PRO A 193 2.65 11.36 0.84
C PRO A 193 1.56 12.18 1.52
N THR A 194 0.33 12.08 1.02
CA THR A 194 -0.86 12.73 1.59
C THR A 194 -1.57 11.85 2.62
N ASP A 195 -1.36 10.53 2.54
CA ASP A 195 -2.03 9.52 3.35
C ASP A 195 -1.07 8.43 3.79
N ALA A 196 -1.44 7.69 4.83
CA ALA A 196 -0.69 6.53 5.31
C ALA A 196 -1.03 5.28 4.48
N ARG A 197 -0.51 5.25 3.25
CA ARG A 197 -0.70 4.13 2.31
C ARG A 197 0.48 3.99 1.35
N PHE A 198 0.48 2.92 0.59
CA PHE A 198 1.41 2.72 -0.50
C PHE A 198 1.03 3.59 -1.71
N PHE A 199 2.03 4.23 -2.31
CA PHE A 199 1.92 5.01 -3.53
C PHE A 199 2.89 4.46 -4.57
N ALA A 200 2.43 4.38 -5.81
CA ALA A 200 3.24 4.00 -6.95
C ALA A 200 2.86 4.83 -8.19
N ASP A 201 3.86 5.19 -8.99
CA ASP A 201 3.72 5.94 -10.22
C ASP A 201 4.92 5.66 -11.14
N SER A 202 5.04 6.36 -12.26
CA SER A 202 6.20 6.29 -13.14
C SER A 202 6.65 7.68 -13.56
N ILE A 203 7.96 7.89 -13.54
CA ILE A 203 8.60 9.07 -14.13
C ILE A 203 8.78 8.78 -15.61
N LEU A 204 8.19 9.58 -16.48
CA LEU A 204 8.33 9.49 -17.92
C LEU A 204 9.48 10.38 -18.38
N VAL A 205 10.52 9.76 -18.94
CA VAL A 205 11.63 10.46 -19.59
C VAL A 205 11.34 10.47 -21.09
N GLU A 206 11.09 11.65 -21.64
CA GLU A 206 10.79 11.86 -23.05
C GLU A 206 12.03 12.31 -23.80
N VAL A 207 12.34 11.62 -24.87
CA VAL A 207 13.42 11.92 -25.81
C VAL A 207 12.82 12.28 -27.16
N ASP A 208 13.37 13.24 -27.88
CA ASP A 208 12.90 13.66 -29.19
C ASP A 208 14.00 13.74 -30.26
N GLN A 209 15.26 13.47 -29.89
CA GLN A 209 16.39 13.36 -30.80
C GLN A 209 17.37 12.27 -30.32
N PRO A 210 17.95 11.48 -31.24
CA PRO A 210 17.66 11.44 -32.67
C PRO A 210 16.28 10.91 -33.00
N CYS A 211 15.70 10.03 -32.14
CA CYS A 211 14.36 9.45 -32.29
C CYS A 211 13.47 9.84 -31.12
N SER A 212 12.16 10.00 -31.38
CA SER A 212 11.19 10.16 -30.30
C SER A 212 10.93 8.84 -29.60
N ASP A 213 11.09 8.81 -28.29
CA ASP A 213 10.77 7.68 -27.41
C ASP A 213 10.43 8.16 -26.02
N VAL A 214 9.72 7.33 -25.25
CA VAL A 214 9.35 7.60 -23.86
C VAL A 214 9.65 6.37 -23.01
N ARG A 215 10.43 6.55 -21.94
CA ARG A 215 10.78 5.46 -21.02
C ARG A 215 10.27 5.75 -19.62
N PRO A 216 9.52 4.81 -19.04
CA PRO A 216 9.09 4.92 -17.66
C PRO A 216 10.20 4.48 -16.70
N ILE A 217 10.37 5.23 -15.62
CA ILE A 217 11.15 4.83 -14.44
C ILE A 217 10.12 4.62 -13.32
N PRO A 218 9.87 3.39 -12.87
CA PRO A 218 8.96 3.15 -11.76
C PRO A 218 9.42 3.85 -10.49
N VAL A 219 8.47 4.45 -9.77
CA VAL A 219 8.73 5.09 -8.48
C VAL A 219 7.67 4.66 -7.48
N TYR A 220 8.08 4.37 -6.25
CA TYR A 220 7.15 4.04 -5.18
C TYR A 220 7.65 4.48 -3.80
N GLY A 221 6.71 4.60 -2.88
CA GLY A 221 6.95 4.90 -1.48
C GLY A 221 5.70 4.64 -0.64
N THR A 222 5.87 4.55 0.66
CA THR A 222 4.77 4.36 1.61
C THR A 222 4.69 5.57 2.53
N GLY A 223 3.53 6.22 2.56
CA GLY A 223 3.21 7.19 3.60
C GLY A 223 2.98 6.47 4.92
N ARG A 224 3.48 7.02 6.02
CA ARG A 224 3.20 6.53 7.37
C ARG A 224 2.72 7.66 8.27
N LEU A 225 1.85 7.34 9.22
CA LEU A 225 1.49 8.27 10.27
C LEU A 225 2.62 8.35 11.29
N ASN A 226 3.24 9.51 11.40
CA ASN A 226 4.12 9.82 12.52
C ASN A 226 3.35 10.71 13.50
N VAL A 227 2.44 10.09 14.24
CA VAL A 227 1.61 10.77 15.23
C VAL A 227 1.70 10.04 16.55
N GLU A 228 1.61 10.80 17.63
CA GLU A 228 1.41 10.29 18.96
C GLU A 228 0.06 10.77 19.45
N PHE A 229 -0.81 9.83 19.82
CA PHE A 229 -2.10 10.13 20.40
C PHE A 229 -1.99 10.28 21.91
N SER A 230 -2.76 11.19 22.48
CA SER A 230 -3.02 11.26 23.90
C SER A 230 -4.46 10.83 24.14
N LEU A 231 -4.66 9.83 24.97
CA LEU A 231 -5.98 9.39 25.45
C LEU A 231 -6.12 9.65 26.94
N VAL A 232 -7.28 10.13 27.35
CA VAL A 232 -7.56 10.54 28.72
C VAL A 232 -8.85 9.89 29.18
N LEU A 233 -8.79 9.12 30.29
CA LEU A 233 -9.96 8.59 30.96
C LEU A 233 -10.63 9.71 31.77
N PRO A 234 -11.96 9.67 31.91
CA PRO A 234 -12.70 10.72 32.59
C PRO A 234 -12.49 10.68 34.11
N GLU A 235 -12.62 11.86 34.71
CA GLU A 235 -12.75 12.06 36.13
C GLU A 235 -14.22 12.43 36.42
N VAL A 236 -15.01 11.48 36.92
CA VAL A 236 -16.47 11.63 36.97
C VAL A 236 -17.02 11.22 38.33
N VAL A 237 -17.90 12.07 38.84
CA VAL A 237 -18.80 11.69 39.92
C VAL A 237 -20.09 11.15 39.32
N ILE A 238 -20.44 9.93 39.66
CA ILE A 238 -21.63 9.24 39.16
C ILE A 238 -22.72 9.17 40.22
N ASP A 239 -23.96 9.42 39.80
CA ASP A 239 -25.12 9.11 40.58
C ASP A 239 -25.42 7.60 40.48
N PRO A 240 -25.33 6.84 41.58
CA PRO A 240 -25.59 5.41 41.56
C PRO A 240 -27.06 5.06 41.24
N THR A 241 -27.95 6.04 41.21
CA THR A 241 -29.36 5.86 40.79
C THR A 241 -29.54 6.06 39.28
N ASN A 242 -28.53 6.53 38.56
CA ASN A 242 -28.61 6.77 37.14
C ASN A 242 -28.34 5.48 36.36
N ASP A 243 -29.32 5.07 35.53
CA ASP A 243 -29.23 3.88 34.68
C ASP A 243 -28.45 4.10 33.39
N ASN A 244 -28.13 5.35 33.05
CA ASN A 244 -27.38 5.70 31.85
C ASN A 244 -26.21 6.62 32.21
N VAL A 245 -25.13 6.01 32.71
CA VAL A 245 -23.87 6.69 32.96
C VAL A 245 -23.03 6.64 31.72
N ILE A 246 -22.55 7.80 31.25
CA ILE A 246 -21.68 7.90 30.06
C ILE A 246 -20.29 8.33 30.53
N LEU A 247 -19.27 7.54 30.18
CA LEU A 247 -17.88 7.83 30.47
C LEU A 247 -17.18 8.21 29.14
N PRO A 248 -17.03 9.52 28.86
CA PRO A 248 -16.37 9.96 27.63
C PRO A 248 -14.86 9.81 27.74
N VAL A 249 -14.27 9.01 26.89
CA VAL A 249 -12.81 8.93 26.73
C VAL A 249 -12.39 9.95 25.68
N ARG A 250 -11.60 10.90 26.14
CA ARG A 250 -11.13 12.01 25.29
C ARG A 250 -9.76 11.71 24.72
N GLY A 251 -9.48 12.36 23.59
CA GLY A 251 -8.16 12.22 22.98
C GLY A 251 -7.87 13.27 21.94
N ARG A 252 -6.57 13.37 21.64
CA ARG A 252 -6.05 14.28 20.64
C ARG A 252 -4.75 13.78 20.06
N ILE A 253 -4.33 14.33 18.93
CA ILE A 253 -2.97 14.20 18.43
C ILE A 253 -2.06 15.06 19.32
N ALA A 254 -1.19 14.41 20.09
CA ALA A 254 -0.24 15.09 20.98
C ALA A 254 0.98 15.61 20.24
N THR A 255 1.50 14.82 19.27
CA THR A 255 2.63 15.20 18.41
C THR A 255 2.42 14.66 17.00
N GLY A 256 2.97 15.33 16.00
CA GLY A 256 2.90 14.95 14.60
C GLY A 256 2.51 16.11 13.69
N THR A 257 2.69 15.92 12.38
CA THR A 257 2.41 16.94 11.35
C THR A 257 0.95 16.94 10.90
N ALA A 258 0.23 15.81 11.06
CA ALA A 258 -1.15 15.69 10.65
C ALA A 258 -2.10 16.49 11.56
N GLU A 259 -3.07 17.20 10.98
CA GLU A 259 -4.14 17.89 11.71
C GLU A 259 -5.22 16.91 12.20
N THR A 260 -5.45 15.85 11.44
CA THR A 260 -6.35 14.73 11.75
C THR A 260 -5.71 13.42 11.35
N ALA A 261 -6.06 12.34 12.05
CA ALA A 261 -5.59 11.00 11.72
C ALA A 261 -6.73 9.99 11.93
N GLN A 262 -6.89 9.09 10.96
CA GLN A 262 -7.78 7.93 11.14
C GLN A 262 -6.99 6.78 11.76
N THR A 263 -7.52 6.19 12.80
CA THR A 263 -6.91 5.06 13.51
C THR A 263 -7.97 4.18 14.14
N SER A 264 -7.73 2.90 14.25
CA SER A 264 -8.47 2.00 15.13
C SER A 264 -7.72 1.89 16.46
N LEU A 265 -8.45 1.61 17.54
CA LEU A 265 -7.87 1.49 18.87
C LEU A 265 -8.29 0.18 19.53
N ASP A 266 -7.32 -0.50 20.14
CA ASP A 266 -7.51 -1.63 21.05
C ASP A 266 -7.08 -1.20 22.44
N VAL A 267 -8.03 -1.18 23.37
CA VAL A 267 -7.82 -0.61 24.69
C VAL A 267 -8.25 -1.59 25.78
N LEU A 268 -7.43 -1.72 26.82
CA LEU A 268 -7.74 -2.45 28.05
C LEU A 268 -7.79 -1.45 29.21
N ILE A 269 -8.97 -1.31 29.81
CA ILE A 269 -9.22 -0.45 30.96
C ILE A 269 -9.52 -1.34 32.16
N THR A 270 -8.96 -0.99 33.32
CA THR A 270 -9.28 -1.66 34.57
C THR A 270 -9.79 -0.68 35.60
N TYR A 271 -10.73 -1.15 36.40
CA TYR A 271 -11.29 -0.42 37.58
C TYR A 271 -11.80 -1.41 38.63
N GLU A 272 -11.94 -0.97 39.88
CA GLU A 272 -12.51 -1.83 40.89
C GLU A 272 -14.01 -2.00 40.71
N SER A 273 -14.46 -3.24 40.61
CA SER A 273 -15.88 -3.55 40.74
C SER A 273 -16.28 -3.27 42.18
N PRO A 274 -17.34 -2.52 42.49
CA PRO A 274 -18.65 -2.60 41.90
C PRO A 274 -19.30 -1.23 41.61
N LEU A 275 -18.54 -0.19 41.29
CA LEU A 275 -19.12 1.14 41.10
C LEU A 275 -19.80 1.37 39.76
N PHE A 276 -19.37 0.65 38.74
CA PHE A 276 -19.82 0.82 37.37
C PHE A 276 -19.84 -0.49 36.59
N VAL A 277 -20.86 -0.71 35.77
CA VAL A 277 -20.98 -1.84 34.85
C VAL A 277 -21.09 -1.32 33.43
N ALA A 278 -20.07 -1.54 32.62
CA ALA A 278 -20.09 -1.19 31.21
C ALA A 278 -21.07 -2.10 30.44
N GLN A 279 -21.91 -1.51 29.60
CA GLN A 279 -22.93 -2.20 28.82
C GLN A 279 -22.75 -2.03 27.32
N GLN A 280 -22.30 -0.85 26.90
CA GLN A 280 -22.14 -0.49 25.48
C GLN A 280 -20.94 0.41 25.29
N LEU A 281 -20.33 0.31 24.10
CA LEU A 281 -19.28 1.21 23.62
C LEU A 281 -19.75 1.95 22.38
N VAL A 282 -19.50 3.26 22.29
CA VAL A 282 -19.91 4.09 21.15
C VAL A 282 -18.77 5.04 20.74
N PRO A 283 -18.24 4.96 19.51
CA PRO A 283 -18.36 3.82 18.60
C PRO A 283 -17.51 2.65 19.08
N GLY A 284 -17.89 1.42 18.71
CA GLY A 284 -17.05 0.25 18.94
C GLY A 284 -17.75 -0.93 19.59
N THR A 285 -16.95 -1.89 20.04
CA THR A 285 -17.43 -3.14 20.65
C THR A 285 -16.66 -3.44 21.93
N ILE A 286 -17.36 -3.95 22.92
CA ILE A 286 -16.76 -4.56 24.11
C ILE A 286 -16.36 -5.98 23.71
N VAL A 287 -15.05 -6.24 23.71
CA VAL A 287 -14.47 -7.55 23.36
C VAL A 287 -14.50 -8.49 24.57
N ARG A 288 -14.18 -7.93 25.73
CA ARG A 288 -14.14 -8.69 26.99
C ARG A 288 -14.57 -7.79 28.15
N HIS A 289 -15.39 -8.35 29.01
CA HIS A 289 -15.81 -7.70 30.27
C HIS A 289 -15.83 -8.77 31.35
N GLU A 290 -14.80 -8.80 32.19
CA GLU A 290 -14.64 -9.82 33.23
C GLU A 290 -14.07 -9.22 34.53
N VAL A 291 -14.28 -9.91 35.65
CA VAL A 291 -13.73 -9.50 36.94
C VAL A 291 -12.64 -10.49 37.35
N ILE A 292 -11.44 -9.97 37.49
CA ILE A 292 -10.28 -10.74 37.91
C ILE A 292 -9.68 -10.09 39.18
N GLY A 293 -9.61 -10.84 40.27
CA GLY A 293 -9.01 -10.35 41.52
C GLY A 293 -9.74 -9.12 42.14
N GLY A 294 -11.04 -8.95 41.91
CA GLY A 294 -11.83 -7.82 42.40
C GLY A 294 -11.84 -6.60 41.50
N ARG A 295 -11.05 -6.60 40.41
CA ARG A 295 -11.01 -5.53 39.39
C ARG A 295 -11.72 -5.98 38.13
N THR A 296 -12.52 -5.08 37.56
CA THR A 296 -13.07 -5.29 36.22
C THR A 296 -12.00 -5.03 35.18
N GLN A 297 -11.87 -5.94 34.24
CA GLN A 297 -11.07 -5.79 33.01
C GLN A 297 -12.04 -5.58 31.84
N LEU A 298 -11.97 -4.41 31.24
CA LEU A 298 -12.76 -4.02 30.09
C LEU A 298 -11.86 -3.87 28.87
N GLU A 299 -11.92 -4.85 27.97
CA GLU A 299 -11.21 -4.81 26.69
C GLU A 299 -12.17 -4.36 25.61
N VAL A 300 -11.80 -3.29 24.89
CA VAL A 300 -12.64 -2.63 23.89
C VAL A 300 -11.89 -2.45 22.59
N ASN A 301 -12.63 -2.63 21.49
CA ASN A 301 -12.16 -2.34 20.15
C ASN A 301 -12.97 -1.17 19.57
N ILE A 302 -12.28 -0.12 19.19
CA ILE A 302 -12.83 1.06 18.54
C ILE A 302 -12.45 0.96 17.06
N PRO A 303 -13.44 0.92 16.13
CA PRO A 303 -13.17 0.88 14.70
C PRO A 303 -12.49 2.16 14.25
N ALA A 304 -12.10 2.23 12.96
CA ALA A 304 -11.45 3.40 12.40
C ALA A 304 -12.22 4.69 12.76
N THR A 305 -11.60 5.50 13.58
CA THR A 305 -12.11 6.79 14.08
C THR A 305 -11.13 7.90 13.72
N THR A 306 -11.64 9.13 13.65
CA THR A 306 -10.82 10.31 13.37
C THR A 306 -10.45 11.01 14.67
N ILE A 307 -9.16 11.12 14.95
CA ILE A 307 -8.62 11.90 16.05
C ILE A 307 -7.97 13.16 15.49
N SER A 308 -8.26 14.32 16.07
CA SER A 308 -7.72 15.62 15.65
C SER A 308 -6.69 16.16 16.65
N LYS A 309 -6.03 17.29 16.31
CA LYS A 309 -5.17 18.01 17.24
C LYS A 309 -5.95 18.69 18.38
N THR A 310 -7.22 19.02 18.13
CA THR A 310 -8.12 19.53 19.16
C THR A 310 -8.61 18.39 20.02
N ASP A 311 -8.68 18.61 21.34
CA ASP A 311 -9.20 17.63 22.28
C ASP A 311 -10.68 17.36 22.01
N GLY A 312 -11.05 16.09 21.92
CA GLY A 312 -12.41 15.66 21.62
C GLY A 312 -12.73 14.29 22.20
N VAL A 313 -14.01 13.92 22.20
CA VAL A 313 -14.43 12.57 22.58
C VAL A 313 -14.08 11.62 21.46
N VAL A 314 -13.32 10.56 21.78
CA VAL A 314 -12.90 9.51 20.84
C VAL A 314 -13.89 8.35 20.89
N PHE A 315 -14.30 7.97 22.09
CA PHE A 315 -15.34 6.96 22.32
C PHE A 315 -15.99 7.16 23.70
N GLU A 316 -17.13 6.56 23.87
CA GLU A 316 -17.90 6.62 25.11
C GLU A 316 -18.20 5.23 25.64
N ILE A 317 -18.01 5.01 26.93
CA ILE A 317 -18.41 3.78 27.61
C ILE A 317 -19.73 4.08 28.29
N HIS A 318 -20.80 3.49 27.78
CA HIS A 318 -22.14 3.60 28.37
C HIS A 318 -22.35 2.43 29.31
N GLY A 319 -22.95 2.73 30.45
CA GLY A 319 -23.21 1.72 31.46
C GLY A 319 -24.05 2.21 32.60
N GLN A 320 -24.02 1.47 33.65
CA GLN A 320 -24.84 1.71 34.83
C GLN A 320 -23.97 1.92 36.06
N GLY A 321 -24.24 2.97 36.82
CA GLY A 321 -23.66 3.17 38.13
C GLY A 321 -24.21 2.14 39.10
N THR A 322 -23.42 1.72 40.08
CA THR A 322 -23.83 0.74 41.09
C THR A 322 -23.28 1.11 42.44
N LEU A 323 -23.95 0.65 43.50
CA LEU A 323 -23.46 0.80 44.85
C LEU A 323 -22.59 -0.37 45.26
N GLY A 324 -21.43 -0.09 45.79
CA GLY A 324 -20.50 -1.06 46.32
C GLY A 324 -20.01 -0.76 47.72
N SER A 325 -19.02 -1.49 48.16
CA SER A 325 -18.35 -1.26 49.45
C SER A 325 -17.30 -0.14 49.42
N ILE A 326 -17.08 0.44 48.25
CA ILE A 326 -16.16 1.55 47.97
C ILE A 326 -16.95 2.72 47.39
N ASP A 327 -16.47 3.92 47.57
CA ASP A 327 -17.09 5.17 47.07
C ASP A 327 -16.34 5.71 45.83
N SER A 328 -15.14 5.21 45.57
CA SER A 328 -14.30 5.66 44.46
C SER A 328 -13.44 4.53 43.94
N THR A 329 -13.06 4.61 42.64
CA THR A 329 -12.10 3.72 41.98
C THR A 329 -11.33 4.48 40.91
N ASP A 330 -10.06 4.15 40.80
CA ASP A 330 -9.24 4.61 39.67
C ASP A 330 -9.66 3.89 38.39
N LEU A 331 -9.78 4.65 37.31
CA LEU A 331 -9.84 4.14 35.95
C LEU A 331 -8.41 4.11 35.39
N THR A 332 -7.93 2.94 35.01
CA THR A 332 -6.53 2.77 34.57
C THR A 332 -6.49 2.16 33.18
N PHE A 333 -5.72 2.79 32.29
CA PHE A 333 -5.33 2.15 31.04
C PHE A 333 -4.21 1.11 31.33
N GLU A 334 -4.48 -0.15 31.16
CA GLU A 334 -3.46 -1.20 31.17
C GLU A 334 -2.79 -1.35 29.81
N ARG A 335 -3.56 -1.11 28.74
CA ARG A 335 -3.08 -1.17 27.37
C ARG A 335 -3.89 -0.20 26.50
N ALA A 336 -3.20 0.50 25.61
CA ALA A 336 -3.82 1.26 24.54
C ALA A 336 -2.92 1.16 23.30
N VAL A 337 -3.45 0.58 22.23
CA VAL A 337 -2.75 0.40 20.96
C VAL A 337 -3.56 1.07 19.86
N ALA A 338 -2.91 1.91 19.09
CA ALA A 338 -3.49 2.53 17.93
C ALA A 338 -2.93 1.86 16.66
N SER A 339 -3.80 1.59 15.69
CA SER A 339 -3.42 1.02 14.40
C SER A 339 -3.96 1.87 13.27
N ALA A 340 -3.07 2.26 12.36
CA ALA A 340 -3.40 2.91 11.11
C ALA A 340 -2.76 2.13 9.95
N GLU A 341 -3.27 2.28 8.74
CA GLU A 341 -2.77 1.53 7.59
C GLU A 341 -1.25 1.69 7.45
N GLY A 342 -0.55 0.55 7.53
CA GLY A 342 0.90 0.48 7.40
C GLY A 342 1.74 0.95 8.59
N THR A 343 1.13 1.40 9.71
CA THR A 343 1.87 1.88 10.88
C THR A 343 1.15 1.62 12.20
N THR A 344 1.92 1.64 13.30
CA THR A 344 1.40 1.59 14.66
C THR A 344 1.81 2.88 15.38
N PRO A 345 0.93 3.90 15.43
CA PRO A 345 1.20 5.15 16.10
C PRO A 345 1.44 4.94 17.61
N LYS A 346 2.20 5.82 18.25
CA LYS A 346 2.35 5.80 19.70
C LYS A 346 1.11 6.33 20.39
N VAL A 347 0.78 5.78 21.56
CA VAL A 347 -0.31 6.26 22.39
C VAL A 347 0.22 6.60 23.79
N ARG A 348 -0.03 7.82 24.23
CA ARG A 348 0.11 8.24 25.64
C ARG A 348 -1.23 8.16 26.30
N THR A 349 -1.27 7.69 27.54
CA THR A 349 -2.49 7.53 28.31
C THR A 349 -2.42 8.34 29.59
N SER A 350 -3.58 8.88 29.99
CA SER A 350 -3.80 9.46 31.31
C SER A 350 -4.97 8.77 31.95
N ASN A 351 -4.77 8.29 33.15
CA ASN A 351 -5.79 7.65 33.97
C ASN A 351 -6.82 8.65 34.46
N GLY A 352 -7.98 8.17 34.88
CA GLY A 352 -9.05 8.92 35.46
C GLY A 352 -9.56 8.26 36.76
N TRP A 353 -10.70 8.67 37.20
CA TRP A 353 -11.37 8.08 38.37
C TRP A 353 -12.88 8.17 38.24
N LEU A 354 -13.56 7.25 38.96
CA LEU A 354 -14.99 7.27 39.21
C LEU A 354 -15.24 7.44 40.72
N LYS A 355 -16.15 8.31 41.08
CA LYS A 355 -16.61 8.48 42.44
C LYS A 355 -18.15 8.48 42.50
N THR A 356 -18.72 7.86 43.53
CA THR A 356 -20.16 7.96 43.78
C THR A 356 -20.42 8.99 44.88
N GLU A 357 -21.37 9.91 44.64
CA GLU A 357 -21.90 10.75 45.74
C GLU A 357 -22.84 9.92 46.59
N LEU A 358 -22.36 9.55 47.74
CA LEU A 358 -23.21 9.04 48.82
C LEU A 358 -23.71 10.26 49.65
N CYS A 359 -24.99 10.53 49.62
CA CYS A 359 -25.55 11.56 50.51
C CYS A 359 -25.35 11.13 51.96
N GLU A 360 -24.45 11.74 52.71
CA GLU A 360 -24.19 11.56 54.14
C GLU A 360 -25.25 12.27 55.02
N ALA A 361 -26.51 12.15 54.71
CA ALA A 361 -27.55 12.65 55.59
C ALA A 361 -28.16 11.49 56.37
N GLY A 362 -27.53 11.16 57.49
CA GLY A 362 -28.00 10.43 58.64
C GLY A 362 -29.06 9.34 58.48
N GLY A 363 -28.59 8.06 58.50
CA GLY A 363 -29.42 6.87 58.63
C GLY A 363 -29.21 5.82 57.58
N ASP A 364 -29.39 4.54 57.92
CA ASP A 364 -29.35 3.41 57.01
C ASP A 364 -30.35 3.60 55.86
N ARG A 365 -29.89 4.15 54.73
CA ARG A 365 -30.71 4.25 53.53
C ARG A 365 -30.50 3.00 52.70
N LEU A 366 -31.40 2.07 52.79
CA LEU A 366 -31.56 0.99 51.86
C LEU A 366 -32.11 1.58 50.55
N ILE A 367 -31.23 1.94 49.61
CA ILE A 367 -31.69 2.33 48.29
C ILE A 367 -31.97 1.05 47.51
N THR A 368 -33.23 0.67 47.46
CA THR A 368 -33.69 -0.42 46.61
C THR A 368 -33.83 0.15 45.19
N ARG A 369 -32.88 -0.12 44.36
CA ARG A 369 -32.89 0.32 42.95
C ARG A 369 -33.57 -0.73 42.09
N ALA A 370 -34.52 -0.34 41.25
CA ALA A 370 -34.98 -1.20 40.15
C ALA A 370 -33.77 -1.59 39.30
N GLY A 371 -33.45 -2.89 39.23
CA GLY A 371 -32.29 -3.42 38.51
C GLY A 371 -31.01 -3.61 39.34
N SER A 372 -31.00 -3.36 40.64
CA SER A 372 -29.89 -3.77 41.52
C SER A 372 -29.81 -5.29 41.64
N LEU A 373 -28.58 -5.85 41.70
CA LEU A 373 -28.39 -7.27 41.97
C LEU A 373 -28.97 -7.60 43.36
N ALA A 374 -30.10 -8.27 43.37
CA ALA A 374 -30.75 -8.75 44.58
C ALA A 374 -31.11 -10.23 44.45
N ILE A 375 -30.99 -10.92 45.56
CA ILE A 375 -31.41 -12.31 45.68
C ILE A 375 -32.15 -12.44 47.01
N VAL A 376 -33.34 -12.99 46.97
CA VAL A 376 -34.18 -13.23 48.15
C VAL A 376 -34.68 -14.66 48.11
N ALA A 377 -34.54 -15.36 49.24
CA ALA A 377 -35.03 -16.71 49.41
C ALA A 377 -36.22 -16.66 50.40
N SER A 378 -37.38 -17.19 50.01
CA SER A 378 -38.58 -17.20 50.85
C SER A 378 -39.50 -18.38 50.47
N PRO A 379 -40.20 -19.02 51.43
CA PRO A 379 -40.09 -18.83 52.87
C PRO A 379 -38.79 -19.37 53.45
N THR A 380 -38.35 -18.87 54.55
CA THR A 380 -37.26 -19.44 55.32
C THR A 380 -37.65 -19.41 56.78
N PRO A 381 -37.90 -20.56 57.41
CA PRO A 381 -37.73 -21.94 56.90
C PRO A 381 -38.70 -22.32 55.78
N ALA A 382 -38.22 -23.19 54.86
CA ALA A 382 -38.99 -23.85 53.82
C ALA A 382 -39.18 -25.32 54.14
N SER A 383 -40.41 -25.89 53.87
CA SER A 383 -40.69 -27.30 54.06
C SER A 383 -40.90 -28.06 52.74
N ASP A 384 -41.49 -27.42 51.73
CA ASP A 384 -41.81 -28.00 50.43
C ASP A 384 -41.04 -27.34 49.31
N ASP A 385 -41.21 -26.04 49.17
CA ASP A 385 -40.62 -25.25 48.12
C ASP A 385 -39.92 -24.00 48.68
N LEU A 386 -38.74 -23.69 48.18
CA LEU A 386 -38.03 -22.44 48.43
C LEU A 386 -38.14 -21.58 47.15
N ILE A 387 -38.77 -20.42 47.27
CA ILE A 387 -38.87 -19.46 46.16
C ILE A 387 -37.68 -18.54 46.23
N LEU A 388 -36.88 -18.53 45.14
CA LEU A 388 -35.76 -17.64 44.97
C LEU A 388 -36.15 -16.53 44.00
N THR A 389 -36.23 -15.29 44.47
CA THR A 389 -36.44 -14.12 43.65
C THR A 389 -35.08 -13.46 43.37
N VAL A 390 -34.74 -13.34 42.09
CA VAL A 390 -33.47 -12.78 41.63
C VAL A 390 -33.75 -11.56 40.78
N SER A 391 -33.24 -10.41 41.16
CA SER A 391 -33.28 -9.20 40.35
C SER A 391 -31.89 -8.98 39.76
N LEU A 392 -31.83 -8.91 38.42
CA LEU A 392 -30.59 -8.81 37.64
C LEU A 392 -30.67 -7.61 36.69
N TYR A 393 -29.53 -7.07 36.35
CA TYR A 393 -29.42 -6.04 35.33
C TYR A 393 -28.23 -6.29 34.37
N GLU A 394 -27.30 -7.20 34.75
CA GLU A 394 -26.17 -7.56 33.92
C GLU A 394 -26.60 -8.50 32.80
N LYS A 395 -26.03 -8.28 31.59
CA LYS A 395 -26.14 -9.24 30.49
C LYS A 395 -25.08 -10.34 30.64
N GLY A 396 -25.39 -11.54 30.21
CA GLY A 396 -24.45 -12.65 30.17
C GLY A 396 -24.88 -13.87 30.94
N LEU A 397 -23.95 -14.79 31.16
CA LEU A 397 -24.21 -16.04 31.87
C LEU A 397 -24.30 -15.81 33.38
N HIS A 398 -25.40 -16.25 33.96
CA HIS A 398 -25.66 -16.23 35.39
C HIS A 398 -25.72 -17.65 35.94
N ASP A 399 -25.18 -17.85 37.13
CA ASP A 399 -25.09 -19.14 37.81
C ASP A 399 -25.59 -19.02 39.23
N VAL A 400 -26.50 -19.91 39.62
CA VAL A 400 -26.99 -20.06 40.99
C VAL A 400 -26.59 -21.42 41.54
N GLN A 401 -26.03 -21.45 42.72
CA GLN A 401 -25.65 -22.67 43.41
C GLN A 401 -26.29 -22.67 44.80
N MET A 402 -26.90 -23.79 45.20
CA MET A 402 -27.31 -24.05 46.57
C MET A 402 -26.30 -24.99 47.23
N ILE A 403 -25.74 -24.59 48.34
CA ILE A 403 -24.73 -25.36 49.08
C ILE A 403 -25.23 -25.67 50.48
N ASP A 404 -24.89 -26.85 51.00
CA ASP A 404 -25.15 -27.22 52.36
C ASP A 404 -24.11 -26.66 53.36
N ALA A 405 -24.29 -26.96 54.68
CA ALA A 405 -23.42 -26.48 55.73
C ALA A 405 -21.95 -27.02 55.58
N THR A 406 -21.74 -28.08 54.82
CA THR A 406 -20.40 -28.64 54.56
C THR A 406 -19.71 -28.01 53.36
N GLY A 407 -20.40 -27.17 52.57
CA GLY A 407 -19.93 -26.56 51.35
C GLY A 407 -20.22 -27.39 50.09
N THR A 408 -20.95 -28.51 50.21
CA THR A 408 -21.32 -29.36 49.09
C THR A 408 -22.43 -28.71 48.27
N VAL A 409 -22.29 -28.64 46.96
CA VAL A 409 -23.32 -28.14 46.06
C VAL A 409 -24.43 -29.18 45.98
N VAL A 410 -25.63 -28.83 46.41
CA VAL A 410 -26.83 -29.69 46.40
C VAL A 410 -27.71 -29.43 45.17
N ASP A 411 -27.63 -28.23 44.62
CA ASP A 411 -28.33 -27.89 43.38
C ASP A 411 -27.62 -26.73 42.62
N ARG A 412 -27.83 -26.65 41.29
CA ARG A 412 -27.19 -25.64 40.44
C ARG A 412 -28.02 -25.35 39.20
N TRP A 413 -28.16 -24.07 38.85
CA TRP A 413 -28.82 -23.57 37.62
C TRP A 413 -27.95 -22.53 36.98
N SER A 414 -28.02 -22.47 35.64
CA SER A 414 -27.38 -21.39 34.88
C SER A 414 -28.24 -20.98 33.69
N TRP A 415 -28.23 -19.69 33.36
CA TRP A 415 -29.00 -19.14 32.24
C TRP A 415 -28.33 -17.89 31.70
N MET A 416 -28.67 -17.57 30.43
CA MET A 416 -28.28 -16.29 29.81
C MET A 416 -29.31 -15.23 30.16
N ASN A 417 -28.84 -14.04 30.55
CA ASN A 417 -29.67 -12.88 30.81
C ASN A 417 -29.37 -11.78 29.81
N ASP A 418 -30.39 -11.21 29.16
CA ASP A 418 -30.28 -10.22 28.11
C ASP A 418 -30.42 -8.76 28.58
N GLY A 419 -30.58 -8.55 29.89
CA GLY A 419 -30.72 -7.22 30.47
C GLY A 419 -31.49 -7.20 31.77
N PRO A 420 -31.95 -6.02 32.24
CA PRO A 420 -32.66 -5.88 33.48
C PRO A 420 -33.89 -6.80 33.55
N THR A 421 -33.92 -7.66 34.53
CA THR A 421 -35.04 -8.61 34.76
C THR A 421 -35.17 -9.00 36.22
N THR A 422 -36.37 -9.36 36.63
CA THR A 422 -36.64 -10.04 37.91
C THR A 422 -37.22 -11.40 37.58
N SER A 423 -36.54 -12.47 37.98
CA SER A 423 -36.91 -13.85 37.74
C SER A 423 -37.17 -14.54 39.06
N THR A 424 -38.16 -15.43 39.07
CA THR A 424 -38.50 -16.24 40.23
C THR A 424 -38.26 -17.71 39.91
N PHE A 425 -37.53 -18.41 40.77
CA PHE A 425 -37.22 -19.83 40.65
C PHE A 425 -37.80 -20.55 41.83
N THR A 426 -38.51 -21.65 41.60
CA THR A 426 -39.02 -22.54 42.63
C THR A 426 -38.05 -23.70 42.78
N ILE A 427 -37.51 -23.88 43.97
CA ILE A 427 -36.57 -24.94 44.31
C ILE A 427 -37.26 -25.91 45.23
N PRO A 428 -37.58 -27.12 44.77
CA PRO A 428 -38.20 -28.15 45.61
C PRO A 428 -37.16 -28.60 46.65
N VAL A 429 -37.47 -28.43 47.92
CA VAL A 429 -36.54 -28.75 49.04
C VAL A 429 -36.96 -30.03 49.80
N GLN A 430 -38.02 -30.68 49.40
CA GLN A 430 -38.57 -31.89 50.04
C GLN A 430 -37.60 -33.06 50.19
N ASN A 431 -36.60 -33.15 49.29
CA ASN A 431 -35.57 -34.17 49.30
C ASN A 431 -34.25 -33.74 49.97
N LEU A 432 -34.22 -32.55 50.52
CA LEU A 432 -33.05 -32.03 51.25
C LEU A 432 -33.21 -32.33 52.71
N GLY A 433 -32.12 -32.58 53.45
CA GLY A 433 -32.18 -32.76 54.90
C GLY A 433 -32.54 -31.43 55.61
N SER A 434 -33.21 -31.51 56.78
CA SER A 434 -33.40 -30.30 57.62
C SER A 434 -32.04 -29.70 57.99
N GLY A 435 -31.86 -28.39 57.70
CA GLY A 435 -30.58 -27.74 57.93
C GLY A 435 -30.48 -26.33 57.34
N THR A 436 -29.34 -25.72 57.50
CA THR A 436 -29.01 -24.44 56.91
C THR A 436 -28.26 -24.58 55.61
N TYR A 437 -28.75 -23.94 54.60
CA TYR A 437 -28.19 -23.89 53.25
C TYR A 437 -27.81 -22.44 52.92
N ARG A 438 -26.95 -22.30 51.91
CA ARG A 438 -26.63 -20.99 51.34
C ARG A 438 -26.88 -21.02 49.84
N VAL A 439 -27.66 -20.09 49.35
CA VAL A 439 -27.85 -19.88 47.92
C VAL A 439 -26.90 -18.82 47.44
N ILE A 440 -26.07 -19.12 46.46
CA ILE A 440 -25.04 -18.25 45.87
C ILE A 440 -25.44 -17.93 44.45
N LEU A 441 -25.63 -16.67 44.12
CA LEU A 441 -25.81 -16.17 42.76
C LEU A 441 -24.48 -15.59 42.27
N ARG A 442 -24.01 -16.01 41.11
CA ARG A 442 -22.90 -15.44 40.39
C ARG A 442 -23.40 -14.81 39.10
N THR A 443 -22.97 -13.60 38.85
CA THR A 443 -23.17 -12.88 37.60
C THR A 443 -21.82 -12.70 36.91
N PRO A 444 -21.73 -12.19 35.67
CA PRO A 444 -20.44 -11.93 35.02
C PRO A 444 -19.45 -11.10 35.86
N THR A 445 -19.97 -10.16 36.70
CA THR A 445 -19.09 -9.26 37.46
C THR A 445 -19.23 -9.39 38.97
N ARG A 446 -20.25 -10.11 39.50
CA ARG A 446 -20.59 -10.10 40.94
C ARG A 446 -21.00 -11.46 41.44
N GLN A 447 -20.95 -11.55 42.78
CA GLN A 447 -21.49 -12.68 43.53
C GLN A 447 -22.31 -12.16 44.75
N ARG A 448 -23.48 -12.76 44.97
CA ARG A 448 -24.32 -12.55 46.13
C ARG A 448 -24.71 -13.88 46.73
N SER A 449 -24.96 -13.87 48.04
CA SER A 449 -25.49 -15.07 48.69
C SER A 449 -26.51 -14.74 49.76
N VAL A 450 -27.50 -15.61 49.93
CA VAL A 450 -28.49 -15.55 50.98
C VAL A 450 -28.56 -16.87 51.72
N PRO A 451 -28.81 -16.85 53.04
CA PRO A 451 -29.12 -18.09 53.78
C PRO A 451 -30.52 -18.60 53.45
N ALA A 452 -30.67 -19.92 53.49
CA ALA A 452 -31.96 -20.59 53.43
C ALA A 452 -32.00 -21.66 54.52
N VAL A 453 -33.12 -21.83 55.16
CA VAL A 453 -33.31 -22.86 56.19
C VAL A 453 -34.39 -23.82 55.69
N VAL A 454 -34.10 -25.12 55.71
CA VAL A 454 -35.04 -26.20 55.36
C VAL A 454 -35.41 -26.97 56.64
N ILE A 455 -36.69 -27.21 56.81
CA ILE A 455 -37.23 -28.02 57.94
C ILE A 455 -38.29 -29.01 57.42
N HIS A 456 -38.17 -30.24 57.86
CA HIS A 456 -39.17 -31.31 57.66
C HIS A 456 -39.54 -31.93 58.95
#